data_589e5eee016bdaf21d32e2e57c97e3e5
#
_entry.id   589e5eee016bdaf21d32e2e57c97e3e5
#
_cell.length_a   1.000
_cell.length_b   1.000
_cell.length_c   1.000
_cell.angle_alpha   90.00
_cell.angle_beta   90.00
_cell.angle_gamma   90.00
#
_symmetry.space_group_name_H-M   'P 1'
#
loop_
_entity.id
_entity.type
_entity.pdbx_description
1 polymer ?
#
loop_
_entity_poly.entity_id
_entity_poly.type
_entity_poly.pdbx_seq_one_letter_code
_entity_poly.pdbx_strand_id
1 'polypeptide(L)'
;MISRLTVLIGAMLIASQAVAEQRLPTIPPAHYTAEQKKASEEFLAARKGPVFGPFEPMMYSPEVMTEARSMGDYLRFHSSIGNTLSELVILVTAREWSQDFEWGYHYPRALKAGIAKNVADAIGDGRRPTEMSGDEEIVYDFTTEVLKNKRVSDATFHRAEQRFGKQGAVDITAIAGYYSFLAMQLNMARYESGDGPRLPRFPD
;
A
#
# COMPACT_ATOMS: atom_id res chain seq x y z
N MET A 1 -58.88 11.15 -40.15
CA MET A 1 -57.48 11.48 -39.85
C MET A 1 -57.14 10.79 -38.54
N ILE A 2 -56.41 9.67 -38.60
CA ILE A 2 -56.05 8.91 -37.40
C ILE A 2 -54.54 9.11 -37.23
N SER A 3 -54.14 9.86 -36.16
CA SER A 3 -52.76 10.13 -35.81
C SER A 3 -52.13 8.89 -35.16
N ARG A 4 -51.06 8.37 -35.78
CA ARG A 4 -50.26 7.26 -35.22
C ARG A 4 -49.20 7.83 -34.28
N LEU A 5 -49.35 7.55 -33.00
CA LEU A 5 -48.37 7.86 -31.97
C LEU A 5 -47.31 6.78 -31.98
N THR A 6 -46.10 7.14 -32.42
CA THR A 6 -44.95 6.23 -32.39
C THR A 6 -44.25 6.37 -31.02
N VAL A 7 -44.36 5.33 -30.18
CA VAL A 7 -43.68 5.24 -28.92
C VAL A 7 -42.25 4.70 -29.19
N LEU A 8 -41.25 5.56 -29.02
CA LEU A 8 -39.83 5.16 -29.02
C LEU A 8 -39.46 4.59 -27.63
N ILE A 9 -39.32 3.27 -27.54
CA ILE A 9 -38.80 2.63 -26.35
C ILE A 9 -37.28 2.72 -26.44
N GLY A 10 -36.68 3.63 -25.68
CA GLY A 10 -35.22 3.73 -25.52
C GLY A 10 -34.72 2.56 -24.65
N ALA A 11 -34.01 1.62 -25.24
CA ALA A 11 -33.30 0.57 -24.51
C ALA A 11 -32.11 1.21 -23.77
N MET A 12 -32.20 1.32 -22.45
CA MET A 12 -31.12 1.76 -21.59
C MET A 12 -30.14 0.59 -21.43
N LEU A 13 -29.02 0.62 -22.18
CA LEU A 13 -27.91 -0.31 -22.01
C LEU A 13 -27.25 -0.04 -20.63
N ILE A 14 -27.59 -0.84 -19.63
CA ILE A 14 -26.87 -0.90 -18.37
C ILE A 14 -25.54 -1.62 -18.68
N ALA A 15 -24.47 -0.86 -18.88
CA ALA A 15 -23.12 -1.41 -18.93
C ALA A 15 -22.78 -1.94 -17.53
N SER A 16 -22.94 -3.24 -17.33
CA SER A 16 -22.39 -3.92 -16.17
C SER A 16 -20.88 -3.80 -16.26
N GLN A 17 -20.28 -2.99 -15.38
CA GLN A 17 -18.83 -3.00 -15.20
C GLN A 17 -18.48 -4.38 -14.59
N ALA A 18 -18.00 -5.27 -15.43
CA ALA A 18 -17.43 -6.53 -14.95
C ALA A 18 -16.24 -6.19 -14.06
N VAL A 19 -16.34 -6.46 -12.77
CA VAL A 19 -15.19 -6.43 -11.85
C VAL A 19 -14.17 -7.40 -12.44
N ALA A 20 -12.95 -6.89 -12.69
CA ALA A 20 -11.91 -7.71 -13.30
C ALA A 20 -11.52 -8.82 -12.33
N GLU A 21 -11.65 -10.07 -12.76
CA GLU A 21 -11.37 -11.25 -11.95
C GLU A 21 -9.94 -11.23 -11.39
N GLN A 22 -9.79 -11.64 -10.12
CA GLN A 22 -8.50 -11.77 -9.45
C GLN A 22 -7.64 -12.81 -10.19
N ARG A 23 -6.38 -12.44 -10.54
CA ARG A 23 -5.49 -13.33 -11.32
C ARG A 23 -4.88 -14.45 -10.49
N LEU A 24 -4.64 -14.17 -9.19
CA LEU A 24 -4.09 -15.11 -8.23
C LEU A 24 -5.09 -15.26 -7.07
N PRO A 25 -6.10 -16.15 -7.22
CA PRO A 25 -7.10 -16.35 -6.17
C PRO A 25 -6.46 -16.94 -4.91
N THR A 26 -7.03 -16.62 -3.76
CA THR A 26 -6.58 -17.17 -2.47
C THR A 26 -6.61 -18.71 -2.51
N ILE A 27 -5.49 -19.34 -2.19
CA ILE A 27 -5.39 -20.79 -2.12
C ILE A 27 -6.00 -21.26 -0.81
N PRO A 28 -7.04 -22.11 -0.82
CA PRO A 28 -7.60 -22.67 0.42
C PRO A 28 -6.54 -23.49 1.16
N PRO A 29 -6.43 -23.39 2.52
CA PRO A 29 -5.42 -24.12 3.30
C PRO A 29 -5.42 -25.64 3.08
N ALA A 30 -6.59 -26.21 2.76
CA ALA A 30 -6.71 -27.64 2.42
C ALA A 30 -5.99 -28.04 1.12
N HIS A 31 -5.64 -27.08 0.29
CA HIS A 31 -4.95 -27.30 -0.99
C HIS A 31 -3.47 -26.86 -0.97
N TYR A 32 -2.94 -26.50 0.20
CA TYR A 32 -1.55 -26.11 0.33
C TYR A 32 -0.58 -27.25 0.00
N THR A 33 0.45 -26.97 -0.77
CA THR A 33 1.62 -27.85 -0.88
C THR A 33 2.35 -27.92 0.48
N ALA A 34 3.34 -28.80 0.60
CA ALA A 34 4.15 -28.90 1.82
C ALA A 34 4.88 -27.58 2.12
N GLU A 35 5.41 -26.92 1.09
CA GLU A 35 6.12 -25.64 1.18
C GLU A 35 5.16 -24.50 1.59
N GLN A 36 3.97 -24.45 1.00
CA GLN A 36 2.93 -23.47 1.34
C GLN A 36 2.44 -23.65 2.78
N LYS A 37 2.25 -24.89 3.22
CA LYS A 37 1.86 -25.19 4.59
C LYS A 37 2.92 -24.72 5.58
N LYS A 38 4.20 -25.05 5.34
CA LYS A 38 5.32 -24.58 6.15
C LYS A 38 5.36 -23.05 6.24
N ALA A 39 5.29 -22.35 5.09
CA ALA A 39 5.31 -20.90 5.04
C ALA A 39 4.13 -20.27 5.79
N SER A 40 2.93 -20.87 5.69
CA SER A 40 1.75 -20.41 6.43
C SER A 40 1.89 -20.62 7.94
N GLU A 41 2.47 -21.72 8.38
CA GLU A 41 2.76 -22.01 9.81
C GLU A 41 3.79 -21.01 10.36
N GLU A 42 4.84 -20.71 9.62
CA GLU A 42 5.86 -19.70 9.97
C GLU A 42 5.24 -18.29 10.04
N PHE A 43 4.33 -17.96 9.11
CA PHE A 43 3.60 -16.70 9.12
C PHE A 43 2.73 -16.59 10.38
N LEU A 44 1.95 -17.63 10.69
CA LEU A 44 1.10 -17.69 11.87
C LEU A 44 1.91 -17.55 13.16
N ALA A 45 3.07 -18.20 13.24
CA ALA A 45 3.96 -18.12 14.40
C ALA A 45 4.48 -16.71 14.63
N ALA A 46 4.85 -15.98 13.54
CA ALA A 46 5.38 -14.64 13.59
C ALA A 46 4.29 -13.56 13.80
N ARG A 47 3.19 -13.63 13.05
CA ARG A 47 2.17 -12.56 12.98
C ARG A 47 0.96 -12.82 13.87
N LYS A 48 0.84 -14.02 14.48
CA LYS A 48 -0.30 -14.45 15.34
C LYS A 48 -1.66 -14.42 14.63
N GLY A 49 -1.65 -14.57 13.29
CA GLY A 49 -2.82 -14.60 12.46
C GLY A 49 -2.57 -15.32 11.13
N PRO A 50 -3.61 -15.66 10.37
CA PRO A 50 -3.46 -16.32 9.07
C PRO A 50 -2.76 -15.42 8.05
N VAL A 51 -2.30 -16.01 6.95
CA VAL A 51 -1.82 -15.26 5.79
C VAL A 51 -2.92 -14.34 5.28
N PHE A 52 -2.61 -13.10 4.97
CA PHE A 52 -3.57 -12.08 4.54
C PHE A 52 -2.94 -11.05 3.60
N GLY A 53 -3.77 -10.32 2.87
CA GLY A 53 -3.38 -9.17 2.07
C GLY A 53 -2.30 -9.49 1.03
N PRO A 54 -1.22 -8.71 0.94
CA PRO A 54 -0.20 -8.92 -0.08
C PRO A 54 0.50 -10.29 0.00
N PHE A 55 0.43 -10.96 1.15
CA PHE A 55 1.01 -12.27 1.36
C PHE A 55 0.18 -13.42 0.73
N GLU A 56 -1.13 -13.21 0.52
CA GLU A 56 -1.97 -14.24 -0.13
C GLU A 56 -1.54 -14.54 -1.56
N PRO A 57 -1.38 -13.57 -2.48
CA PRO A 57 -0.85 -13.84 -3.80
C PRO A 57 0.59 -14.36 -3.79
N MET A 58 1.39 -14.00 -2.78
CA MET A 58 2.76 -14.53 -2.64
C MET A 58 2.80 -16.00 -2.19
N MET A 59 1.70 -16.60 -1.74
CA MET A 59 1.64 -18.05 -1.46
C MET A 59 1.89 -18.92 -2.71
N TYR A 60 1.79 -18.35 -3.91
CA TYR A 60 2.23 -19.00 -5.16
C TYR A 60 3.77 -19.10 -5.28
N SER A 61 4.50 -18.37 -4.43
CA SER A 61 5.95 -18.44 -4.26
C SER A 61 6.26 -18.35 -2.76
N PRO A 62 6.10 -19.45 -2.00
CA PRO A 62 6.13 -19.42 -0.53
C PRO A 62 7.47 -18.92 0.05
N GLU A 63 8.57 -19.14 -0.64
CA GLU A 63 9.88 -18.63 -0.23
C GLU A 63 9.93 -17.09 -0.32
N VAL A 64 9.44 -16.50 -1.43
CA VAL A 64 9.30 -15.04 -1.58
C VAL A 64 8.42 -14.47 -0.48
N MET A 65 7.30 -15.14 -0.15
CA MET A 65 6.40 -14.73 0.92
C MET A 65 7.10 -14.70 2.28
N THR A 66 7.87 -15.74 2.60
CA THR A 66 8.60 -15.86 3.87
C THR A 66 9.65 -14.76 4.03
N GLU A 67 10.45 -14.51 2.98
CA GLU A 67 11.48 -13.47 2.99
C GLU A 67 10.85 -12.06 3.05
N ALA A 68 9.80 -11.82 2.26
CA ALA A 68 9.07 -10.57 2.29
C ALA A 68 8.48 -10.29 3.68
N ARG A 69 7.87 -11.30 4.33
CA ARG A 69 7.35 -11.17 5.69
C ARG A 69 8.45 -10.80 6.67
N SER A 70 9.60 -11.48 6.60
CA SER A 70 10.73 -11.23 7.51
C SER A 70 11.25 -9.79 7.39
N MET A 71 11.45 -9.30 6.17
CA MET A 71 11.82 -7.91 5.91
C MET A 71 10.77 -6.94 6.42
N GLY A 72 9.49 -7.22 6.16
CA GLY A 72 8.37 -6.39 6.60
C GLY A 72 8.24 -6.31 8.12
N ASP A 73 8.56 -7.38 8.86
CA ASP A 73 8.56 -7.39 10.33
C ASP A 73 9.61 -6.42 10.87
N TYR A 74 10.83 -6.44 10.33
CA TYR A 74 11.86 -5.49 10.71
C TYR A 74 11.46 -4.04 10.40
N LEU A 75 11.07 -3.75 9.17
CA LEU A 75 10.79 -2.39 8.70
C LEU A 75 9.61 -1.74 9.44
N ARG A 76 8.61 -2.52 9.84
CA ARG A 76 7.45 -1.99 10.58
C ARG A 76 7.69 -1.81 12.06
N PHE A 77 8.44 -2.70 12.68
CA PHE A 77 8.49 -2.77 14.15
C PHE A 77 9.84 -2.43 14.74
N HIS A 78 10.89 -2.37 13.92
CA HIS A 78 12.27 -2.20 14.36
C HIS A 78 13.06 -1.16 13.56
N SER A 79 12.43 -0.43 12.61
CA SER A 79 13.11 0.62 11.86
C SER A 79 13.55 1.77 12.78
N SER A 80 14.70 2.38 12.49
CA SER A 80 15.31 3.44 13.29
C SER A 80 14.52 4.76 13.28
N ILE A 81 13.60 4.94 12.31
CA ILE A 81 12.76 6.16 12.21
C ILE A 81 11.48 6.08 13.06
N GLY A 82 11.19 4.93 13.66
CA GLY A 82 10.02 4.72 14.50
C GLY A 82 8.71 4.52 13.73
N ASN A 83 7.69 4.06 14.47
CA ASN A 83 6.42 3.62 13.85
C ASN A 83 5.65 4.74 13.14
N THR A 84 5.58 5.94 13.72
CA THR A 84 4.83 7.08 13.14
C THR A 84 5.35 7.44 11.75
N LEU A 85 6.67 7.61 11.64
CA LEU A 85 7.31 7.97 10.37
C LEU A 85 7.32 6.81 9.37
N SER A 86 7.39 5.56 9.86
CA SER A 86 7.22 4.38 9.00
C SER A 86 5.84 4.35 8.36
N GLU A 87 4.77 4.59 9.12
CA GLU A 87 3.41 4.68 8.57
C GLU A 87 3.26 5.85 7.57
N LEU A 88 3.95 6.98 7.79
CA LEU A 88 3.99 8.09 6.82
C LEU A 88 4.58 7.64 5.46
N VAL A 89 5.75 6.97 5.48
CA VAL A 89 6.37 6.42 4.27
C VAL A 89 5.42 5.47 3.55
N ILE A 90 4.72 4.61 4.31
CA ILE A 90 3.75 3.65 3.77
C ILE A 90 2.60 4.36 3.08
N LEU A 91 2.00 5.40 3.70
CA LEU A 91 0.91 6.15 3.07
C LEU A 91 1.34 6.85 1.78
N VAL A 92 2.51 7.50 1.77
CA VAL A 92 3.06 8.14 0.57
C VAL A 92 3.28 7.11 -0.54
N THR A 93 3.82 5.93 -0.19
CA THR A 93 4.05 4.84 -1.14
C THR A 93 2.73 4.26 -1.67
N ALA A 94 1.77 3.98 -0.80
CA ALA A 94 0.46 3.47 -1.18
C ALA A 94 -0.26 4.42 -2.14
N ARG A 95 -0.15 5.73 -1.91
CA ARG A 95 -0.70 6.76 -2.81
C ARG A 95 0.01 6.77 -4.15
N GLU A 96 1.33 6.73 -4.19
CA GLU A 96 2.10 6.72 -5.45
C GLU A 96 1.72 5.53 -6.34
N TRP A 97 1.50 4.36 -5.74
CA TRP A 97 1.05 3.15 -6.45
C TRP A 97 -0.47 3.07 -6.66
N SER A 98 -1.24 4.04 -6.15
CA SER A 98 -2.72 4.00 -6.11
C SER A 98 -3.27 2.66 -5.60
N GLN A 99 -2.62 2.13 -4.53
CA GLN A 99 -2.92 0.81 -3.99
C GLN A 99 -3.91 0.91 -2.82
N ASP A 100 -5.17 0.54 -3.08
CA ASP A 100 -6.28 0.68 -2.13
C ASP A 100 -6.15 -0.21 -0.89
N PHE A 101 -5.61 -1.44 -1.02
CA PHE A 101 -5.44 -2.34 0.12
C PHE A 101 -4.42 -1.76 1.12
N GLU A 102 -3.24 -1.36 0.64
CA GLU A 102 -2.21 -0.77 1.50
C GLU A 102 -2.71 0.51 2.16
N TRP A 103 -3.38 1.37 1.40
CA TRP A 103 -4.00 2.57 1.94
C TRP A 103 -5.03 2.24 3.03
N GLY A 104 -6.01 1.40 2.72
CA GLY A 104 -7.11 1.06 3.63
C GLY A 104 -6.63 0.38 4.92
N TYR A 105 -5.57 -0.42 4.81
CA TYR A 105 -4.96 -1.10 5.95
C TYR A 105 -4.12 -0.15 6.81
N HIS A 106 -3.36 0.76 6.20
CA HIS A 106 -2.40 1.62 6.89
C HIS A 106 -2.94 2.98 7.31
N TYR A 107 -3.93 3.56 6.61
CA TYR A 107 -4.52 4.84 6.97
C TYR A 107 -4.98 4.91 8.45
N PRO A 108 -5.84 3.99 8.96
CA PRO A 108 -6.24 4.04 10.36
C PRO A 108 -5.07 3.78 11.33
N ARG A 109 -4.04 3.05 10.90
CA ARG A 109 -2.83 2.79 11.69
C ARG A 109 -1.95 4.02 11.78
N ALA A 110 -1.79 4.76 10.70
CA ALA A 110 -1.07 6.02 10.67
C ALA A 110 -1.70 7.06 11.61
N LEU A 111 -3.04 7.19 11.60
CA LEU A 111 -3.75 8.06 12.54
C LEU A 111 -3.51 7.63 14.00
N LYS A 112 -3.59 6.32 14.27
CA LYS A 112 -3.32 5.77 15.60
C LYS A 112 -1.86 5.95 16.03
N ALA A 113 -0.93 5.94 15.09
CA ALA A 113 0.50 6.16 15.33
C ALA A 113 0.85 7.65 15.55
N GLY A 114 -0.10 8.57 15.33
CA GLY A 114 0.08 10.00 15.60
C GLY A 114 0.16 10.90 14.36
N ILE A 115 0.03 10.36 13.14
CA ILE A 115 -0.10 11.19 11.95
C ILE A 115 -1.42 11.95 12.01
N ALA A 116 -1.38 13.27 11.88
CA ALA A 116 -2.57 14.10 11.87
C ALA A 116 -3.47 13.78 10.66
N LYS A 117 -4.80 13.81 10.88
CA LYS A 117 -5.77 13.44 9.83
C LYS A 117 -5.63 14.30 8.58
N ASN A 118 -5.44 15.61 8.73
CA ASN A 118 -5.25 16.54 7.60
C ASN A 118 -3.96 16.24 6.81
N VAL A 119 -2.90 15.73 7.46
CA VAL A 119 -1.67 15.28 6.80
C VAL A 119 -1.95 14.02 5.98
N ALA A 120 -2.58 13.01 6.60
CA ALA A 120 -2.94 11.77 5.91
C ALA A 120 -3.91 12.02 4.73
N ASP A 121 -4.93 12.85 4.92
CA ASP A 121 -5.89 13.21 3.87
C ASP A 121 -5.21 13.93 2.69
N ALA A 122 -4.31 14.88 2.96
CA ALA A 122 -3.56 15.57 1.91
C ALA A 122 -2.71 14.60 1.07
N ILE A 123 -2.08 13.60 1.71
CA ILE A 123 -1.35 12.53 1.01
C ILE A 123 -2.33 11.73 0.13
N GLY A 124 -3.50 11.36 0.68
CA GLY A 124 -4.55 10.65 -0.06
C GLY A 124 -5.02 11.39 -1.30
N ASP A 125 -5.15 12.71 -1.20
CA ASP A 125 -5.50 13.60 -2.31
C ASP A 125 -4.34 13.82 -3.32
N GLY A 126 -3.15 13.27 -3.06
CA GLY A 126 -1.96 13.49 -3.88
C GLY A 126 -1.36 14.89 -3.74
N ARG A 127 -1.71 15.62 -2.69
CA ARG A 127 -1.19 16.96 -2.38
C ARG A 127 -0.10 16.87 -1.30
N ARG A 128 0.86 17.80 -1.39
CA ARG A 128 1.82 17.98 -0.29
C ARG A 128 1.06 18.48 0.96
N PRO A 129 1.19 17.81 2.12
CA PRO A 129 0.63 18.33 3.37
C PRO A 129 1.32 19.65 3.77
N THR A 130 0.57 20.55 4.41
CA THR A 130 1.09 21.87 4.85
C THR A 130 1.40 21.95 6.35
N GLU A 131 0.88 21.01 7.13
CA GLU A 131 0.99 21.03 8.61
C GLU A 131 1.76 19.83 9.14
N MET A 132 2.85 19.47 8.46
CA MET A 132 3.75 18.41 8.90
C MET A 132 4.71 18.93 9.98
N SER A 133 5.06 18.09 10.95
CA SER A 133 6.22 18.32 11.80
C SER A 133 7.52 18.31 10.97
N GLY A 134 8.62 18.86 11.53
CA GLY A 134 9.90 18.86 10.81
C GLY A 134 10.39 17.45 10.42
N ASP A 135 10.14 16.44 11.27
CA ASP A 135 10.51 15.06 10.98
C ASP A 135 9.64 14.48 9.86
N GLU A 136 8.33 14.74 9.86
CA GLU A 136 7.42 14.34 8.80
C GLU A 136 7.77 14.99 7.45
N GLU A 137 8.15 16.28 7.45
CA GLU A 137 8.59 16.97 6.23
C GLU A 137 9.83 16.31 5.62
N ILE A 138 10.84 16.01 6.44
CA ILE A 138 12.06 15.35 5.97
C ILE A 138 11.74 13.99 5.34
N VAL A 139 10.94 13.17 6.02
CA VAL A 139 10.57 11.83 5.56
C VAL A 139 9.66 11.89 4.33
N TYR A 140 8.70 12.82 4.29
CA TYR A 140 7.83 13.03 3.14
C TYR A 140 8.61 13.42 1.89
N ASP A 141 9.50 14.41 2.01
CA ASP A 141 10.33 14.90 0.90
C ASP A 141 11.24 13.78 0.38
N PHE A 142 11.93 13.09 1.29
CA PHE A 142 12.80 11.97 0.95
C PHE A 142 12.05 10.85 0.21
N THR A 143 10.90 10.43 0.77
CA THR A 143 10.08 9.37 0.19
C THR A 143 9.53 9.78 -1.18
N THR A 144 9.06 11.02 -1.30
CA THR A 144 8.54 11.55 -2.57
C THR A 144 9.63 11.60 -3.64
N GLU A 145 10.83 12.08 -3.30
CA GLU A 145 11.95 12.14 -4.25
C GLU A 145 12.37 10.74 -4.70
N VAL A 146 12.56 9.79 -3.79
CA VAL A 146 12.98 8.43 -4.16
C VAL A 146 11.95 7.73 -5.04
N LEU A 147 10.65 7.93 -4.77
CA LEU A 147 9.58 7.31 -5.54
C LEU A 147 9.35 7.96 -6.91
N LYS A 148 9.34 9.30 -6.98
CA LYS A 148 9.06 10.03 -8.23
C LYS A 148 10.29 10.20 -9.11
N ASN A 149 11.39 10.65 -8.50
CA ASN A 149 12.62 10.98 -9.24
C ASN A 149 13.57 9.77 -9.37
N LYS A 150 13.30 8.65 -8.67
CA LYS A 150 14.14 7.45 -8.60
C LYS A 150 15.54 7.73 -7.99
N ARG A 151 15.67 8.83 -7.30
CA ARG A 151 16.86 9.32 -6.60
C ARG A 151 16.48 10.35 -5.55
N VAL A 152 17.36 10.61 -4.62
CA VAL A 152 17.22 11.67 -3.61
C VAL A 152 18.28 12.74 -3.88
N SER A 153 17.91 14.01 -3.76
CA SER A 153 18.86 15.13 -3.88
C SER A 153 19.81 15.17 -2.67
N ASP A 154 21.00 15.72 -2.86
CA ASP A 154 21.97 15.87 -1.77
C ASP A 154 21.40 16.69 -0.60
N ALA A 155 20.63 17.73 -0.89
CA ALA A 155 19.99 18.56 0.14
C ALA A 155 19.00 17.76 1.01
N THR A 156 18.13 16.95 0.38
CA THR A 156 17.17 16.10 1.08
C THR A 156 17.88 14.97 1.82
N PHE A 157 18.89 14.34 1.20
CA PHE A 157 19.70 13.31 1.85
C PHE A 157 20.39 13.85 3.13
N HIS A 158 21.03 15.02 3.06
CA HIS A 158 21.70 15.60 4.21
C HIS A 158 20.74 15.93 5.36
N ARG A 159 19.54 16.42 5.07
CA ARG A 159 18.50 16.65 6.09
C ARG A 159 18.15 15.32 6.81
N ALA A 160 17.92 14.26 6.04
CA ALA A 160 17.61 12.95 6.59
C ALA A 160 18.79 12.35 7.38
N GLU A 161 20.02 12.44 6.85
CA GLU A 161 21.23 11.97 7.53
C GLU A 161 21.48 12.70 8.84
N GLN A 162 21.35 14.02 8.87
CA GLN A 162 21.52 14.83 10.08
C GLN A 162 20.49 14.47 11.15
N ARG A 163 19.27 14.17 10.77
CA ARG A 163 18.18 13.90 11.72
C ARG A 163 18.10 12.44 12.16
N PHE A 164 18.27 11.50 11.24
CA PHE A 164 18.04 10.07 11.47
C PHE A 164 19.29 9.21 11.27
N GLY A 165 20.41 9.82 10.92
CA GLY A 165 21.64 9.10 10.58
C GLY A 165 21.56 8.35 9.24
N LYS A 166 22.65 7.70 8.85
CA LYS A 166 22.70 6.88 7.62
C LYS A 166 21.74 5.70 7.68
N GLN A 167 21.56 5.11 8.85
CA GLN A 167 20.60 4.02 9.05
C GLN A 167 19.17 4.49 8.73
N GLY A 168 18.77 5.69 9.21
CA GLY A 168 17.45 6.23 8.92
C GLY A 168 17.21 6.44 7.43
N ALA A 169 18.21 6.95 6.69
CA ALA A 169 18.11 7.10 5.23
C ALA A 169 17.94 5.74 4.52
N VAL A 170 18.64 4.69 4.98
CA VAL A 170 18.47 3.32 4.49
C VAL A 170 17.09 2.78 4.83
N ASP A 171 16.61 2.96 6.06
CA ASP A 171 15.31 2.45 6.51
C ASP A 171 14.15 3.14 5.76
N ILE A 172 14.19 4.47 5.54
CA ILE A 172 13.18 5.19 4.73
C ILE A 172 13.13 4.59 3.32
N THR A 173 14.29 4.43 2.69
CA THR A 173 14.38 3.85 1.34
C THR A 173 13.86 2.42 1.31
N ALA A 174 14.23 1.61 2.30
CA ALA A 174 13.81 0.21 2.41
C ALA A 174 12.30 0.08 2.61
N ILE A 175 11.68 0.92 3.44
CA ILE A 175 10.21 0.94 3.64
C ILE A 175 9.53 1.30 2.32
N ALA A 176 9.96 2.38 1.64
CA ALA A 176 9.40 2.80 0.36
C ALA A 176 9.53 1.71 -0.71
N GLY A 177 10.70 1.06 -0.82
CA GLY A 177 10.95 -0.05 -1.73
C GLY A 177 10.11 -1.29 -1.41
N TYR A 178 10.02 -1.66 -0.15
CA TYR A 178 9.25 -2.80 0.32
C TYR A 178 7.74 -2.63 0.03
N TYR A 179 7.16 -1.48 0.38
CA TYR A 179 5.75 -1.22 0.10
C TYR A 179 5.45 -1.00 -1.39
N SER A 180 6.42 -0.53 -2.18
CA SER A 180 6.34 -0.57 -3.64
C SER A 180 6.26 -2.01 -4.16
N PHE A 181 7.09 -2.91 -3.63
CA PHE A 181 7.04 -4.34 -3.97
C PHE A 181 5.69 -4.96 -3.60
N LEU A 182 5.15 -4.71 -2.39
CA LEU A 182 3.84 -5.20 -1.99
C LEU A 182 2.73 -4.66 -2.91
N ALA A 183 2.76 -3.36 -3.23
CA ALA A 183 1.80 -2.74 -4.14
C ALA A 183 1.85 -3.38 -5.54
N MET A 184 3.06 -3.65 -6.06
CA MET A 184 3.22 -4.36 -7.34
C MET A 184 2.61 -5.76 -7.31
N GLN A 185 2.80 -6.53 -6.21
CA GLN A 185 2.20 -7.86 -6.05
C GLN A 185 0.67 -7.80 -6.07
N LEU A 186 0.09 -6.88 -5.30
CA LEU A 186 -1.36 -6.69 -5.22
C LEU A 186 -1.95 -6.24 -6.57
N ASN A 187 -1.31 -5.26 -7.23
CA ASN A 187 -1.76 -4.75 -8.53
C ASN A 187 -1.64 -5.82 -9.62
N MET A 188 -0.53 -6.57 -9.66
CA MET A 188 -0.35 -7.69 -10.59
C MET A 188 -1.40 -8.78 -10.39
N ALA A 189 -1.69 -9.13 -9.13
CA ALA A 189 -2.69 -10.15 -8.79
C ALA A 189 -4.13 -9.68 -9.01
N ARG A 190 -4.38 -8.38 -9.20
CA ARG A 190 -5.71 -7.75 -9.12
C ARG A 190 -6.40 -8.11 -7.80
N TYR A 191 -5.64 -8.00 -6.72
CA TYR A 191 -6.13 -8.32 -5.38
C TYR A 191 -7.23 -7.34 -4.98
N GLU A 192 -8.38 -7.86 -4.59
CA GLU A 192 -9.48 -7.02 -4.15
C GLU A 192 -9.19 -6.44 -2.77
N SER A 193 -9.27 -5.12 -2.65
CA SER A 193 -9.21 -4.46 -1.36
C SER A 193 -10.48 -4.75 -0.57
N GLY A 194 -10.33 -5.10 0.72
CA GLY A 194 -11.47 -5.23 1.63
C GLY A 194 -12.23 -3.89 1.84
N ASP A 195 -13.07 -3.82 2.88
CA ASP A 195 -13.97 -2.69 3.18
C ASP A 195 -13.28 -1.44 3.77
N GLY A 196 -11.96 -1.37 3.72
CA GLY A 196 -11.17 -0.24 4.24
C GLY A 196 -11.36 1.06 3.44
N PRO A 197 -10.89 2.21 3.97
CA PRO A 197 -10.88 3.47 3.23
C PRO A 197 -10.15 3.31 1.90
N ARG A 198 -10.74 3.83 0.82
CA ARG A 198 -10.14 3.82 -0.51
C ARG A 198 -9.49 5.16 -0.82
N LEU A 199 -8.46 5.11 -1.64
CA LEU A 199 -7.84 6.32 -2.17
C LEU A 199 -8.82 7.07 -3.06
N PRO A 200 -8.89 8.43 -2.95
CA PRO A 200 -9.57 9.25 -3.92
C PRO A 200 -9.03 8.98 -5.34
N ARG A 201 -9.90 8.83 -6.31
CA ARG A 201 -9.50 8.73 -7.72
C ARG A 201 -9.32 10.13 -8.28
N PHE A 202 -8.26 10.32 -9.05
CA PHE A 202 -8.12 11.54 -9.83
C PHE A 202 -9.12 11.51 -10.98
N PRO A 203 -9.68 12.68 -11.39
CA PRO A 203 -10.39 12.76 -12.65
C PRO A 203 -9.46 12.33 -13.78
N ASP A 204 -9.99 11.57 -14.75
CA ASP A 204 -9.29 11.18 -15.97
C ASP A 204 -8.99 12.41 -16.83
#